data_4675ce03abf3d7547e978d5c8d9c97a6
#
_entry.id   4675ce03abf3d7547e978d5c8d9c97a6
#
_cell.length_a   1.000
_cell.length_b   1.000
_cell.length_c   1.000
_cell.angle_alpha   90.00
_cell.angle_beta   90.00
_cell.angle_gamma   90.00
#
_symmetry.space_group_name_H-M   'P 1'
#
loop_
_entity.id
_entity.type
_entity.pdbx_description
1 polymer ?
#
loop_
_entity_poly.entity_id
_entity_poly.type
_entity_poly.pdbx_seq_one_letter_code
_entity_poly.pdbx_strand_id
1 'polypeptide(L)'
;CREILVESFIDGIEFTCGLYKVGDKKVVMPVAEVIPKKEFFDYEAKYDAKMSDEIIPGRFSAEITGRIQDMASEVYDILRCEGIVRIDGFVRGEEIIMLEVNTTPGMTANSFVPKMVRVMGFPLRDVITGIIEEKLKRL
;
A
#
# COMPACT_ATOMS: atom_id res chain seq x y z
N CYS A 1 11.17 18.77 -19.15
CA CYS A 1 11.55 18.61 -17.73
C CYS A 1 12.93 19.20 -17.53
N ARG A 2 13.12 19.93 -16.42
CA ARG A 2 14.44 20.48 -16.03
C ARG A 2 15.19 19.57 -15.05
N GLU A 3 14.49 18.63 -14.44
CA GLU A 3 15.03 17.71 -13.45
C GLU A 3 14.53 16.29 -13.73
N ILE A 4 15.39 15.31 -13.51
CA ILE A 4 15.10 13.89 -13.67
C ILE A 4 15.55 13.19 -12.39
N LEU A 5 14.68 12.38 -11.81
CA LEU A 5 15.03 11.48 -10.72
C LEU A 5 15.61 10.19 -11.31
N VAL A 6 16.80 9.81 -10.87
CA VAL A 6 17.47 8.55 -11.23
C VAL A 6 17.72 7.75 -9.98
N GLU A 7 17.15 6.58 -9.90
CA GLU A 7 17.25 5.68 -8.75
C GLU A 7 17.90 4.36 -9.16
N SER A 8 18.51 3.67 -8.20
CA SER A 8 19.06 2.34 -8.44
C SER A 8 17.94 1.34 -8.67
N PHE A 9 18.11 0.46 -9.66
CA PHE A 9 17.19 -0.65 -9.85
C PHE A 9 17.24 -1.60 -8.64
N ILE A 10 16.06 -2.00 -8.14
CA ILE A 10 15.93 -2.95 -7.03
C ILE A 10 15.37 -4.25 -7.59
N ASP A 11 16.22 -5.29 -7.61
CA ASP A 11 15.80 -6.66 -7.93
C ASP A 11 15.20 -7.28 -6.66
N GLY A 12 13.88 -7.29 -6.56
CA GLY A 12 13.13 -7.73 -5.38
C GLY A 12 11.66 -8.00 -5.69
N ILE A 13 10.96 -8.58 -4.72
CA ILE A 13 9.52 -8.81 -4.78
C ILE A 13 8.82 -7.53 -4.36
N GLU A 14 8.02 -6.94 -5.26
CA GLU A 14 7.26 -5.73 -4.98
C GLU A 14 6.12 -6.03 -4.01
N PHE A 15 5.97 -5.15 -3.00
CA PHE A 15 4.85 -5.20 -2.07
C PHE A 15 4.15 -3.85 -1.98
N THR A 16 2.90 -3.90 -1.54
CA THR A 16 2.14 -2.71 -1.13
C THR A 16 1.37 -3.00 0.15
N CYS A 17 1.33 -2.01 1.05
CA CYS A 17 0.68 -2.10 2.35
C CYS A 17 -0.19 -0.88 2.60
N GLY A 18 -1.49 -1.09 2.81
CA GLY A 18 -2.44 -0.03 3.14
C GLY A 18 -2.54 0.17 4.65
N LEU A 19 -2.77 1.42 5.06
CA LEU A 19 -3.04 1.78 6.45
C LEU A 19 -4.13 2.83 6.52
N TYR A 20 -4.85 2.86 7.65
CA TYR A 20 -5.74 3.97 8.00
C TYR A 20 -5.82 4.16 9.51
N LYS A 21 -6.28 5.33 9.94
CA LYS A 21 -6.51 5.65 11.34
C LYS A 21 -7.92 6.20 11.54
N VAL A 22 -8.61 5.67 12.57
CA VAL A 22 -9.90 6.17 13.05
C VAL A 22 -9.77 6.41 14.56
N GLY A 23 -9.88 7.65 14.98
CA GLY A 23 -9.52 8.04 16.35
C GLY A 23 -8.06 7.73 16.66
N ASP A 24 -7.82 7.03 17.76
CA ASP A 24 -6.47 6.60 18.15
C ASP A 24 -6.12 5.20 17.60
N LYS A 25 -7.07 4.54 16.95
CA LYS A 25 -6.86 3.20 16.40
C LYS A 25 -6.30 3.27 14.98
N LYS A 26 -5.03 2.88 14.83
CA LYS A 26 -4.39 2.63 13.55
C LYS A 26 -4.62 1.19 13.12
N VAL A 27 -4.99 0.99 11.87
CA VAL A 27 -5.23 -0.32 11.27
C VAL A 27 -4.27 -0.49 10.10
N VAL A 28 -3.42 -1.51 10.19
CA VAL A 28 -2.52 -1.93 9.11
C VAL A 28 -3.20 -3.06 8.36
N MET A 29 -3.34 -2.89 7.05
CA MET A 29 -4.02 -3.84 6.18
C MET A 29 -3.11 -5.03 5.83
N PRO A 30 -3.64 -6.13 5.29
CA PRO A 30 -2.84 -7.21 4.73
C PRO A 30 -1.89 -6.69 3.66
N VAL A 31 -0.64 -7.15 3.70
CA VAL A 31 0.36 -6.82 2.67
C VAL A 31 -0.03 -7.52 1.38
N ALA A 32 -0.01 -6.81 0.26
CA ALA A 32 -0.17 -7.37 -1.06
C ALA A 32 1.19 -7.58 -1.72
N GLU A 33 1.31 -8.66 -2.46
CA GLU A 33 2.42 -8.93 -3.38
C GLU A 33 2.00 -8.54 -4.79
N VAL A 34 2.87 -7.82 -5.49
CA VAL A 34 2.67 -7.38 -6.87
C VAL A 34 3.55 -8.23 -7.80
N ILE A 35 2.93 -8.91 -8.76
CA ILE A 35 3.63 -9.73 -9.74
C ILE A 35 3.55 -9.04 -11.09
N PRO A 36 4.66 -8.49 -11.61
CA PRO A 36 4.67 -7.90 -12.94
C PRO A 36 4.48 -9.01 -13.99
N LYS A 37 3.59 -8.82 -14.96
CA LYS A 37 3.32 -9.79 -16.04
C LYS A 37 4.34 -9.76 -17.17
N LYS A 38 5.20 -8.76 -17.24
CA LYS A 38 6.27 -8.63 -18.25
C LYS A 38 7.54 -8.06 -17.62
N GLU A 39 8.68 -8.60 -18.06
CA GLU A 39 10.03 -8.15 -17.65
C GLU A 39 10.39 -6.73 -18.13
N PHE A 40 9.60 -6.09 -18.99
CA PHE A 40 9.87 -4.75 -19.50
C PHE A 40 8.63 -3.88 -19.46
N PHE A 41 8.77 -2.73 -18.78
CA PHE A 41 7.80 -1.65 -18.72
C PHE A 41 7.70 -0.97 -20.10
N ASP A 42 6.71 -1.35 -20.89
CA ASP A 42 6.21 -0.48 -21.95
C ASP A 42 5.27 0.57 -21.34
N TYR A 43 5.31 1.80 -21.88
CA TYR A 43 4.47 2.92 -21.41
C TYR A 43 2.97 2.56 -21.40
N GLU A 44 2.55 1.62 -22.24
CA GLU A 44 1.18 1.10 -22.30
C GLU A 44 0.79 0.26 -21.07
N ALA A 45 1.76 -0.33 -20.37
CA ALA A 45 1.53 -1.19 -19.22
C ALA A 45 0.98 -0.45 -17.98
N LYS A 46 1.21 0.86 -17.87
CA LYS A 46 0.76 1.67 -16.72
C LYS A 46 -0.76 1.88 -16.65
N TYR A 47 -1.49 1.67 -17.74
CA TYR A 47 -2.91 1.99 -17.82
C TYR A 47 -3.82 0.78 -18.06
N ASP A 48 -3.27 -0.42 -18.27
CA ASP A 48 -4.06 -1.64 -18.44
C ASP A 48 -4.10 -2.45 -17.13
N ALA A 49 -5.26 -2.46 -16.47
CA ALA A 49 -5.54 -3.20 -15.22
C ALA A 49 -5.32 -4.74 -15.33
N LYS A 50 -4.87 -5.23 -16.49
CA LYS A 50 -4.57 -6.64 -16.74
C LYS A 50 -3.09 -7.01 -16.65
N MET A 51 -2.20 -6.06 -16.32
CA MET A 51 -0.75 -6.26 -16.48
C MET A 51 0.02 -6.65 -15.21
N SER A 52 -0.60 -6.62 -14.04
CA SER A 52 -0.05 -7.21 -12.81
C SER A 52 -1.05 -8.18 -12.21
N ASP A 53 -0.56 -9.31 -11.71
CA ASP A 53 -1.32 -10.14 -10.79
C ASP A 53 -1.03 -9.67 -9.36
N GLU A 54 -2.09 -9.57 -8.55
CA GLU A 54 -2.01 -9.13 -7.18
C GLU A 54 -2.41 -10.27 -6.27
N ILE A 55 -1.60 -10.60 -5.28
CA ILE A 55 -1.89 -11.62 -4.28
C ILE A 55 -2.07 -10.93 -2.93
N ILE A 56 -3.27 -11.05 -2.35
CA ILE A 56 -3.62 -10.49 -1.04
C ILE A 56 -4.27 -11.57 -0.18
N PRO A 57 -3.66 -11.96 0.95
CA PRO A 57 -2.32 -11.59 1.43
C PRO A 57 -1.20 -12.08 0.51
N GLY A 58 -0.10 -11.33 0.45
CA GLY A 58 1.10 -11.71 -0.29
C GLY A 58 1.78 -12.96 0.28
N ARG A 59 2.59 -13.62 -0.53
CA ARG A 59 3.29 -14.90 -0.20
C ARG A 59 4.57 -14.68 0.61
N PHE A 60 4.63 -13.63 1.39
CA PHE A 60 5.75 -13.36 2.31
C PHE A 60 5.64 -14.25 3.56
N SER A 61 6.79 -14.54 4.19
CA SER A 61 6.78 -15.20 5.49
C SER A 61 6.08 -14.32 6.53
N ALA A 62 5.59 -14.92 7.62
CA ALA A 62 4.96 -14.17 8.70
C ALA A 62 5.91 -13.11 9.30
N GLU A 63 7.21 -13.41 9.38
CA GLU A 63 8.24 -12.50 9.84
C GLU A 63 8.38 -11.28 8.90
N ILE A 64 8.56 -11.51 7.60
CA ILE A 64 8.67 -10.43 6.60
C ILE A 64 7.39 -9.60 6.57
N THR A 65 6.22 -10.25 6.59
CA THR A 65 4.93 -9.55 6.63
C THR A 65 4.84 -8.63 7.85
N GLY A 66 5.20 -9.12 9.04
CA GLY A 66 5.20 -8.33 10.27
C GLY A 66 6.14 -7.13 10.17
N ARG A 67 7.38 -7.33 9.69
CA ARG A 67 8.36 -6.25 9.51
C ARG A 67 7.91 -5.20 8.49
N ILE A 68 7.23 -5.60 7.40
CA ILE A 68 6.64 -4.65 6.45
C ILE A 68 5.54 -3.83 7.15
N GLN A 69 4.68 -4.47 7.91
CA GLN A 69 3.58 -3.80 8.61
C GLN A 69 4.09 -2.85 9.70
N ASP A 70 5.13 -3.25 10.45
CA ASP A 70 5.77 -2.40 11.46
C ASP A 70 6.43 -1.17 10.82
N MET A 71 7.22 -1.36 9.77
CA MET A 71 7.83 -0.27 9.01
C MET A 71 6.76 0.68 8.46
N ALA A 72 5.70 0.15 7.84
CA ALA A 72 4.62 0.96 7.31
C ALA A 72 3.90 1.76 8.40
N SER A 73 3.69 1.13 9.58
CA SER A 73 3.11 1.78 10.76
C SER A 73 3.99 2.93 11.28
N GLU A 74 5.31 2.73 11.34
CA GLU A 74 6.28 3.74 11.77
C GLU A 74 6.34 4.92 10.78
N VAL A 75 6.40 4.64 9.48
CA VAL A 75 6.39 5.68 8.42
C VAL A 75 5.12 6.53 8.50
N TYR A 76 3.95 5.90 8.71
CA TYR A 76 2.68 6.60 8.88
C TYR A 76 2.75 7.63 10.02
N ASP A 77 3.35 7.26 11.16
CA ASP A 77 3.48 8.15 12.33
C ASP A 77 4.54 9.24 12.10
N ILE A 78 5.72 8.90 11.55
CA ILE A 78 6.80 9.85 11.27
C ILE A 78 6.32 10.96 10.33
N LEU A 79 5.58 10.59 9.27
CA LEU A 79 5.04 11.53 8.31
C LEU A 79 3.75 12.21 8.78
N ARG A 80 3.25 11.87 10.00
CA ARG A 80 1.99 12.38 10.55
C ARG A 80 0.83 12.21 9.57
N CYS A 81 0.77 11.06 8.94
CA CYS A 81 -0.27 10.75 7.98
C CYS A 81 -1.66 10.72 8.64
N GLU A 82 -2.68 11.07 7.88
CA GLU A 82 -4.08 10.99 8.27
C GLU A 82 -4.91 10.27 7.20
N GLY A 83 -6.03 9.68 7.61
CA GLY A 83 -6.90 8.94 6.68
C GLY A 83 -6.23 7.67 6.15
N ILE A 84 -6.46 7.37 4.88
CA ILE A 84 -5.96 6.16 4.22
C ILE A 84 -4.67 6.46 3.46
N VAL A 85 -3.65 5.66 3.70
CA VAL A 85 -2.34 5.76 3.06
C VAL A 85 -1.94 4.39 2.52
N ARG A 86 -1.18 4.36 1.44
CA ARG A 86 -0.58 3.15 0.88
C ARG A 86 0.93 3.34 0.76
N ILE A 87 1.67 2.38 1.25
CA ILE A 87 3.13 2.36 1.22
C ILE A 87 3.57 1.23 0.31
N ASP A 88 4.41 1.57 -0.66
CA ASP A 88 4.91 0.66 -1.67
C ASP A 88 6.42 0.43 -1.47
N GLY A 89 6.90 -0.75 -1.79
CA GLY A 89 8.31 -1.09 -1.63
C GLY A 89 8.67 -2.46 -2.19
N PHE A 90 9.89 -2.91 -1.89
CA PHE A 90 10.46 -4.17 -2.34
C PHE A 90 11.01 -4.99 -1.18
N VAL A 91 10.89 -6.31 -1.29
CA VAL A 91 11.60 -7.28 -0.45
C VAL A 91 12.71 -7.89 -1.27
N ARG A 92 13.97 -7.69 -0.85
CA ARG A 92 15.17 -8.28 -1.44
C ARG A 92 15.84 -9.18 -0.43
N GLY A 93 15.62 -10.49 -0.54
CA GLY A 93 16.03 -11.44 0.51
C GLY A 93 15.31 -11.13 1.83
N GLU A 94 16.04 -10.71 2.86
CA GLU A 94 15.48 -10.26 4.14
C GLU A 94 15.37 -8.74 4.28
N GLU A 95 15.87 -8.00 3.31
CA GLU A 95 15.85 -6.54 3.32
C GLU A 95 14.49 -6.02 2.83
N ILE A 96 13.93 -5.05 3.56
CA ILE A 96 12.71 -4.34 3.19
C ILE A 96 13.11 -2.94 2.77
N ILE A 97 12.79 -2.58 1.53
CA ILE A 97 13.14 -1.30 0.91
C ILE A 97 11.86 -0.56 0.61
N MET A 98 11.63 0.56 1.30
CA MET A 98 10.51 1.44 1.01
C MET A 98 10.78 2.23 -0.27
N LEU A 99 9.79 2.31 -1.14
CA LEU A 99 9.85 3.07 -2.38
C LEU A 99 9.13 4.42 -2.25
N GLU A 100 7.83 4.38 -1.96
CA GLU A 100 7.01 5.59 -1.90
C GLU A 100 5.84 5.48 -0.93
N VAL A 101 5.27 6.65 -0.60
CA VAL A 101 4.06 6.79 0.22
C VAL A 101 2.98 7.49 -0.59
N ASN A 102 1.87 6.81 -0.82
CA ASN A 102 0.70 7.32 -1.51
C ASN A 102 -0.34 7.79 -0.49
N THR A 103 -0.45 9.11 -0.30
CA THR A 103 -1.38 9.71 0.67
C THR A 103 -2.82 9.84 0.13
N THR A 104 -3.02 9.64 -1.16
CA THR A 104 -4.33 9.58 -1.83
C THR A 104 -4.39 8.35 -2.74
N PRO A 105 -4.37 7.13 -2.15
CA PRO A 105 -4.33 5.91 -2.95
C PRO A 105 -5.62 5.74 -3.77
N GLY A 106 -5.52 5.00 -4.88
CA GLY A 106 -6.66 4.67 -5.71
C GLY A 106 -7.76 3.94 -4.93
N MET A 107 -9.03 4.31 -5.18
CA MET A 107 -10.20 3.82 -4.44
C MET A 107 -11.24 3.16 -5.36
N THR A 108 -10.87 2.80 -6.59
CA THR A 108 -11.75 2.01 -7.47
C THR A 108 -11.87 0.57 -6.97
N ALA A 109 -12.90 -0.15 -7.40
CA ALA A 109 -13.11 -1.55 -6.98
C ALA A 109 -11.90 -2.47 -7.24
N ASN A 110 -11.06 -2.11 -8.23
CA ASN A 110 -9.86 -2.85 -8.61
C ASN A 110 -8.58 -2.34 -7.97
N SER A 111 -8.63 -1.26 -7.19
CA SER A 111 -7.47 -0.70 -6.50
C SER A 111 -7.09 -1.56 -5.27
N PHE A 112 -5.82 -1.50 -4.85
CA PHE A 112 -5.27 -2.27 -3.74
C PHE A 112 -6.03 -2.07 -2.43
N VAL A 113 -6.24 -0.82 -2.00
CA VAL A 113 -6.88 -0.51 -0.72
C VAL A 113 -8.29 -1.14 -0.62
N PRO A 114 -9.22 -0.96 -1.58
CA PRO A 114 -10.50 -1.64 -1.57
C PRO A 114 -10.40 -3.17 -1.54
N LYS A 115 -9.41 -3.75 -2.22
CA LYS A 115 -9.18 -5.21 -2.18
C LYS A 115 -8.69 -5.66 -0.81
N MET A 116 -7.74 -4.95 -0.19
CA MET A 116 -7.23 -5.23 1.15
C MET A 116 -8.35 -5.16 2.19
N VAL A 117 -9.18 -4.11 2.17
CA VAL A 117 -10.33 -3.95 3.07
C VAL A 117 -11.32 -5.11 2.91
N ARG A 118 -11.56 -5.55 1.68
CA ARG A 118 -12.43 -6.71 1.40
C ARG A 118 -11.85 -8.00 1.98
N VAL A 119 -10.54 -8.23 1.87
CA VAL A 119 -9.85 -9.39 2.48
C VAL A 119 -9.96 -9.37 4.00
N MET A 120 -9.98 -8.19 4.62
CA MET A 120 -10.22 -8.04 6.05
C MET A 120 -11.68 -8.31 6.47
N GLY A 121 -12.60 -8.50 5.52
CA GLY A 121 -14.02 -8.76 5.77
C GLY A 121 -14.84 -7.51 6.10
N PHE A 122 -14.35 -6.31 5.81
CA PHE A 122 -15.05 -5.05 6.05
C PHE A 122 -15.61 -4.44 4.75
N PRO A 123 -16.78 -3.79 4.80
CA PRO A 123 -17.21 -2.90 3.74
C PRO A 123 -16.33 -1.65 3.68
N LEU A 124 -15.82 -1.30 2.51
CA LEU A 124 -15.04 -0.08 2.33
C LEU A 124 -15.78 1.19 2.81
N ARG A 125 -17.10 1.20 2.64
CA ARG A 125 -17.96 2.29 3.12
C ARG A 125 -17.77 2.53 4.62
N ASP A 126 -17.68 1.48 5.43
CA ASP A 126 -17.61 1.62 6.89
C ASP A 126 -16.25 2.21 7.32
N VAL A 127 -15.18 1.83 6.62
CA VAL A 127 -13.84 2.44 6.83
C VAL A 127 -13.87 3.93 6.51
N ILE A 128 -14.43 4.32 5.36
CA ILE A 128 -14.52 5.72 4.93
C ILE A 128 -15.42 6.50 5.88
N THR A 129 -16.58 5.96 6.26
CA THR A 129 -17.51 6.59 7.20
C THR A 129 -16.82 6.85 8.54
N GLY A 130 -16.12 5.88 9.09
CA GLY A 130 -15.39 6.03 10.36
C GLY A 130 -14.33 7.15 10.30
N ILE A 131 -13.60 7.26 9.19
CA ILE A 131 -12.60 8.33 8.99
C ILE A 131 -13.27 9.70 8.92
N ILE A 132 -14.39 9.83 8.18
CA ILE A 132 -15.13 11.09 8.03
C ILE A 132 -15.71 11.52 9.38
N GLU A 133 -16.39 10.62 10.09
CA GLU A 133 -17.00 10.92 11.39
C GLU A 133 -15.95 11.36 12.42
N GLU A 134 -14.77 10.72 12.40
CA GLU A 134 -13.68 11.11 13.29
C GLU A 134 -13.14 12.51 12.96
N LYS A 135 -13.04 12.86 11.69
CA LYS A 135 -12.64 14.22 11.27
C LYS A 135 -13.67 15.27 11.68
N LEU A 136 -14.95 14.97 11.53
CA LEU A 136 -16.04 15.90 11.91
C LEU A 136 -16.08 16.19 13.42
N LYS A 137 -15.64 15.23 14.28
CA LYS A 137 -15.55 15.45 15.74
C LYS A 137 -14.46 16.44 16.13
N ARG A 138 -13.49 16.70 15.25
CA ARG A 138 -12.35 17.59 15.50
C ARG A 138 -12.56 19.01 14.97
N LEU A 139 -13.66 19.24 14.27
CA LEU A 139 -14.10 20.56 13.79
C LEU A 139 -15.00 21.25 14.80
#